data_f7e3c9844dfc13a409fa8c19d96ce433
#
_entry.id   f7e3c9844dfc13a409fa8c19d96ce433
#
_cell.length_a   1.000
_cell.length_b   1.000
_cell.length_c   1.000
_cell.angle_alpha   90.00
_cell.angle_beta   90.00
_cell.angle_gamma   90.00
#
_symmetry.space_group_name_H-M   'P 1'
#
loop_
_entity.id
_entity.type
_entity.pdbx_description
1 polymer ?
#
loop_
_entity_poly.entity_id
_entity_poly.type
_entity_poly.pdbx_seq_one_letter_code
_entity_poly.pdbx_strand_id
1 'polypeptide(L)'
;KALILNALKFDFVEKKEHLIFLGPGGVGKSHLTLAIGYAACQKEIPVLFTTVADMINDLVAAQADHSLKRVLMKYIRPRLLLLDELGYLPLDEQGRNLFFQVISKRAQTGSVVLTTNKPFKNWNEVFQDTAVAPAIAERLVENGELIKIEGPSYRVKKRRARQLGFEEPERK
;
A
#
# COMPACT_ATOMS: atom_id res chain seq x y z
N LYS A 1 5.34 -7.75 -15.95
CA LYS A 1 4.00 -8.24 -16.38
C LYS A 1 3.67 -9.59 -15.72
N ALA A 2 4.58 -10.56 -15.75
CA ALA A 2 4.37 -11.89 -15.15
C ALA A 2 4.04 -11.83 -13.64
N LEU A 3 4.75 -11.02 -12.85
CA LEU A 3 4.52 -10.85 -11.41
C LEU A 3 3.11 -10.34 -11.09
N ILE A 4 2.60 -9.39 -11.85
CA ILE A 4 1.24 -8.86 -11.67
C ILE A 4 0.19 -9.93 -12.00
N LEU A 5 0.41 -10.72 -13.05
CA LEU A 5 -0.47 -11.84 -13.37
C LEU A 5 -0.45 -12.94 -12.30
N ASN A 6 0.70 -13.18 -11.68
CA ASN A 6 0.80 -14.08 -10.54
C ASN A 6 0.06 -13.54 -9.30
N ALA A 7 0.11 -12.23 -9.05
CA ALA A 7 -0.64 -11.61 -7.96
C ALA A 7 -2.16 -11.86 -8.08
N LEU A 8 -2.70 -11.95 -9.31
CA LEU A 8 -4.13 -12.24 -9.55
C LEU A 8 -4.53 -13.71 -9.30
N LYS A 9 -3.58 -14.61 -9.04
CA LYS A 9 -3.86 -15.97 -8.55
C LYS A 9 -4.20 -15.98 -7.06
N PHE A 10 -3.71 -14.98 -6.32
CA PHE A 10 -3.89 -14.81 -4.87
C PHE A 10 -3.19 -15.84 -3.98
N ASP A 11 -2.24 -16.61 -4.53
CA ASP A 11 -1.43 -17.55 -3.75
C ASP A 11 -0.68 -16.83 -2.61
N PHE A 12 -0.27 -15.57 -2.85
CA PHE A 12 0.38 -14.73 -1.85
C PHE A 12 -0.53 -14.42 -0.65
N VAL A 13 -1.86 -14.37 -0.86
CA VAL A 13 -2.82 -14.16 0.23
C VAL A 13 -2.95 -15.40 1.10
N GLU A 14 -2.95 -16.59 0.50
CA GLU A 14 -2.98 -17.86 1.23
C GLU A 14 -1.71 -18.04 2.06
N LYS A 15 -0.56 -17.64 1.51
CA LYS A 15 0.75 -17.72 2.18
C LYS A 15 1.01 -16.56 3.15
N LYS A 16 0.12 -15.57 3.22
CA LYS A 16 0.28 -14.34 4.00
C LYS A 16 1.52 -13.53 3.57
N GLU A 17 1.89 -13.61 2.31
CA GLU A 17 2.97 -12.84 1.71
C GLU A 17 2.51 -11.42 1.36
N HIS A 18 3.46 -10.50 1.18
CA HIS A 18 3.19 -9.10 0.90
C HIS A 18 3.64 -8.72 -0.51
N LEU A 19 3.02 -7.69 -1.09
CA LEU A 19 3.45 -7.10 -2.36
C LEU A 19 3.76 -5.63 -2.14
N ILE A 20 4.93 -5.18 -2.56
CA ILE A 20 5.34 -3.78 -2.44
C ILE A 20 5.55 -3.21 -3.84
N PHE A 21 4.70 -2.26 -4.25
CA PHE A 21 4.86 -1.52 -5.49
C PHE A 21 5.69 -0.27 -5.26
N LEU A 22 6.91 -0.26 -5.78
CA LEU A 22 7.83 0.88 -5.72
C LEU A 22 7.91 1.57 -7.09
N GLY A 23 7.77 2.90 -7.13
CA GLY A 23 7.98 3.67 -8.35
C GLY A 23 7.57 5.13 -8.20
N PRO A 24 7.93 5.98 -9.18
CA PRO A 24 7.59 7.40 -9.13
C PRO A 24 6.09 7.66 -9.18
N GLY A 25 5.68 8.92 -8.94
CA GLY A 25 4.29 9.33 -9.03
C GLY A 25 3.72 9.15 -10.44
N GLY A 26 2.46 8.68 -10.53
CA GLY A 26 1.73 8.60 -11.80
C GLY A 26 2.03 7.40 -12.69
N VAL A 27 2.88 6.45 -12.28
CA VAL A 27 3.19 5.23 -13.08
C VAL A 27 2.14 4.12 -12.97
N GLY A 28 1.06 4.33 -12.19
CA GLY A 28 -0.06 3.38 -12.11
C GLY A 28 -0.06 2.45 -10.90
N LYS A 29 0.77 2.68 -9.87
CA LYS A 29 0.80 1.85 -8.64
C LYS A 29 -0.56 1.69 -8.00
N SER A 30 -1.22 2.79 -7.64
CA SER A 30 -2.56 2.81 -7.03
C SER A 30 -3.60 2.11 -7.91
N HIS A 31 -3.49 2.30 -9.23
CA HIS A 31 -4.40 1.65 -10.19
C HIS A 31 -4.25 0.12 -10.17
N LEU A 32 -3.01 -0.38 -10.13
CA LEU A 32 -2.73 -1.81 -10.00
C LEU A 32 -3.21 -2.37 -8.66
N THR A 33 -2.99 -1.63 -7.58
CA THR A 33 -3.46 -1.99 -6.24
C THR A 33 -4.97 -2.13 -6.19
N LEU A 34 -5.71 -1.16 -6.77
CA LEU A 34 -7.17 -1.22 -6.87
C LEU A 34 -7.66 -2.37 -7.76
N ALA A 35 -6.97 -2.64 -8.88
CA ALA A 35 -7.29 -3.76 -9.75
C ALA A 35 -7.14 -5.12 -9.04
N ILE A 36 -6.07 -5.29 -8.22
CA ILE A 36 -5.89 -6.48 -7.37
C ILE A 36 -7.02 -6.57 -6.34
N GLY A 37 -7.36 -5.45 -5.69
CA GLY A 37 -8.46 -5.42 -4.72
C GLY A 37 -9.80 -5.80 -5.33
N TYR A 38 -10.11 -5.26 -6.50
CA TYR A 38 -11.33 -5.61 -7.24
C TYR A 38 -11.38 -7.11 -7.60
N ALA A 39 -10.27 -7.64 -8.13
CA ALA A 39 -10.18 -9.07 -8.46
C ALA A 39 -10.26 -9.97 -7.21
N ALA A 40 -9.74 -9.52 -6.06
CA ALA A 40 -9.88 -10.21 -4.79
C ALA A 40 -11.34 -10.25 -4.32
N CYS A 41 -12.07 -9.13 -4.44
CA CYS A 41 -13.50 -9.07 -4.13
C CYS A 41 -14.32 -10.06 -4.99
N GLN A 42 -13.98 -10.20 -6.28
CA GLN A 42 -14.63 -11.19 -7.16
C GLN A 42 -14.39 -12.63 -6.73
N LYS A 43 -13.34 -12.88 -5.96
CA LYS A 43 -13.03 -14.19 -5.34
C LYS A 43 -13.47 -14.27 -3.88
N GLU A 44 -14.32 -13.37 -3.44
CA GLU A 44 -14.85 -13.33 -2.06
C GLU A 44 -13.75 -13.22 -0.97
N ILE A 45 -12.56 -12.73 -1.35
CA ILE A 45 -11.49 -12.48 -0.39
C ILE A 45 -11.79 -11.16 0.34
N PRO A 46 -11.87 -11.13 1.69
CA PRO A 46 -12.09 -9.91 2.44
C PRO A 46 -10.94 -8.91 2.23
N VAL A 47 -11.24 -7.74 1.66
CA VAL A 47 -10.29 -6.68 1.32
C VAL A 47 -10.63 -5.40 2.03
N LEU A 48 -9.62 -4.67 2.45
CA LEU A 48 -9.74 -3.27 2.85
C LEU A 48 -8.72 -2.43 2.06
N PHE A 49 -9.20 -1.38 1.41
CA PHE A 49 -8.35 -0.35 0.79
C PHE A 49 -8.37 0.92 1.63
N THR A 50 -7.19 1.52 1.84
CA THR A 50 -7.03 2.82 2.50
C THR A 50 -5.70 3.44 2.09
N THR A 51 -5.56 4.77 2.25
CA THR A 51 -4.23 5.39 2.23
C THR A 51 -3.53 5.21 3.58
N VAL A 52 -2.21 5.29 3.58
CA VAL A 52 -1.45 5.28 4.85
C VAL A 52 -1.87 6.45 5.74
N ALA A 53 -2.07 7.62 5.16
CA ALA A 53 -2.48 8.81 5.90
C ALA A 53 -3.84 8.62 6.59
N ASP A 54 -4.85 8.12 5.87
CA ASP A 54 -6.19 7.88 6.44
C ASP A 54 -6.15 6.83 7.55
N MET A 55 -5.40 5.75 7.34
CA MET A 55 -5.21 4.73 8.37
C MET A 55 -4.60 5.31 9.64
N ILE A 56 -3.55 6.12 9.51
CA ILE A 56 -2.89 6.76 10.67
C ILE A 56 -3.84 7.72 11.37
N ASN A 57 -4.54 8.57 10.62
CA ASN A 57 -5.53 9.50 11.20
C ASN A 57 -6.62 8.76 11.98
N ASP A 58 -7.18 7.69 11.43
CA ASP A 58 -8.17 6.84 12.12
C ASP A 58 -7.61 6.26 13.43
N LEU A 59 -6.36 5.76 13.40
CA LEU A 59 -5.74 5.14 14.57
C LEU A 59 -5.35 6.17 15.64
N VAL A 60 -4.87 7.35 15.25
CA VAL A 60 -4.57 8.47 16.16
C VAL A 60 -5.84 8.94 16.85
N ALA A 61 -6.93 9.16 16.11
CA ALA A 61 -8.23 9.52 16.68
C ALA A 61 -8.75 8.45 17.65
N ALA A 62 -8.62 7.17 17.28
CA ALA A 62 -9.03 6.04 18.11
C ALA A 62 -8.18 5.86 19.39
N GLN A 63 -6.95 6.36 19.39
CA GLN A 63 -6.11 6.38 20.59
C GLN A 63 -6.60 7.43 21.58
N ALA A 64 -7.04 8.59 21.08
CA ALA A 64 -7.56 9.67 21.91
C ALA A 64 -8.92 9.32 22.55
N ASP A 65 -9.77 8.56 21.89
CA ASP A 65 -11.10 8.13 22.38
C ASP A 65 -11.10 6.74 23.04
N HIS A 66 -9.92 6.17 23.32
CA HIS A 66 -9.74 4.84 23.92
C HIS A 66 -10.34 3.66 23.11
N SER A 67 -10.62 3.84 21.82
CA SER A 67 -11.16 2.80 20.92
C SER A 67 -10.11 2.11 20.06
N LEU A 68 -8.81 2.37 20.29
CA LEU A 68 -7.69 1.91 19.45
C LEU A 68 -7.76 0.40 19.13
N LYS A 69 -8.06 -0.44 20.12
CA LYS A 69 -8.13 -1.90 19.92
C LYS A 69 -9.18 -2.27 18.87
N ARG A 70 -10.34 -1.62 18.90
CA ARG A 70 -11.43 -1.85 17.93
C ARG A 70 -11.06 -1.39 16.54
N VAL A 71 -10.50 -0.17 16.41
CA VAL A 71 -10.13 0.40 15.12
C VAL A 71 -8.91 -0.32 14.53
N LEU A 72 -7.95 -0.74 15.34
CA LEU A 72 -6.83 -1.55 14.89
C LEU A 72 -7.31 -2.86 14.22
N MET A 73 -8.34 -3.50 14.78
CA MET A 73 -8.92 -4.72 14.19
C MET A 73 -9.55 -4.50 12.82
N LYS A 74 -10.00 -3.29 12.48
CA LYS A 74 -10.46 -2.91 11.13
C LYS A 74 -9.37 -3.18 10.08
N TYR A 75 -8.10 -2.92 10.42
CA TYR A 75 -6.94 -3.08 9.52
C TYR A 75 -6.30 -4.48 9.60
N ILE A 76 -6.60 -5.26 10.63
CA ILE A 76 -6.01 -6.58 10.85
C ILE A 76 -6.90 -7.71 10.33
N ARG A 77 -8.22 -7.62 10.49
CA ARG A 77 -9.18 -8.69 10.13
C ARG A 77 -9.26 -9.04 8.64
N PRO A 78 -9.24 -8.07 7.70
CA PRO A 78 -9.30 -8.40 6.27
C PRO A 78 -8.16 -9.32 5.88
N ARG A 79 -8.40 -10.30 5.01
CA ARG A 79 -7.32 -11.18 4.50
C ARG A 79 -6.29 -10.40 3.69
N LEU A 80 -6.74 -9.36 2.99
CA LEU A 80 -5.91 -8.49 2.15
C LEU A 80 -6.10 -7.02 2.55
N LEU A 81 -5.02 -6.38 2.97
CA LEU A 81 -4.97 -4.94 3.24
C LEU A 81 -4.22 -4.25 2.11
N LEU A 82 -4.88 -3.29 1.47
CA LEU A 82 -4.29 -2.45 0.42
C LEU A 82 -3.97 -1.08 1.03
N LEU A 83 -2.68 -0.79 1.18
CA LEU A 83 -2.16 0.46 1.72
C LEU A 83 -1.54 1.29 0.61
N ASP A 84 -2.14 2.42 0.30
CA ASP A 84 -1.65 3.30 -0.75
C ASP A 84 -0.89 4.51 -0.17
N GLU A 85 0.06 5.02 -0.94
CA GLU A 85 0.75 6.29 -0.71
C GLU A 85 1.71 6.35 0.48
N LEU A 86 2.41 5.26 0.83
CA LEU A 86 3.51 5.37 1.80
C LEU A 86 4.65 6.24 1.24
N GLY A 87 5.09 7.21 2.06
CA GLY A 87 6.24 8.07 1.76
C GLY A 87 5.89 9.39 1.06
N TYR A 88 4.59 9.69 0.87
CA TYR A 88 4.18 11.02 0.38
C TYR A 88 4.27 12.08 1.48
N LEU A 89 4.00 11.71 2.71
CA LEU A 89 4.17 12.54 3.90
C LEU A 89 5.01 11.77 4.93
N PRO A 90 5.86 12.45 5.69
CA PRO A 90 6.55 11.84 6.81
C PRO A 90 5.55 11.51 7.93
N LEU A 91 5.81 10.45 8.68
CA LEU A 91 5.06 10.06 9.86
C LEU A 91 5.78 10.56 11.12
N ASP A 92 5.04 11.19 12.00
CA ASP A 92 5.52 11.53 13.33
C ASP A 92 5.70 10.27 14.20
N GLU A 93 6.17 10.45 15.43
CA GLU A 93 6.43 9.35 16.35
C GLU A 93 5.18 8.49 16.61
N GLN A 94 4.05 9.12 16.82
CA GLN A 94 2.79 8.43 17.08
C GLN A 94 2.35 7.62 15.85
N GLY A 95 2.36 8.25 14.68
CA GLY A 95 1.97 7.62 13.42
C GLY A 95 2.86 6.44 13.04
N ARG A 96 4.20 6.57 13.17
CA ARG A 96 5.11 5.47 12.87
C ARG A 96 4.94 4.28 13.81
N ASN A 97 4.68 4.53 15.11
CA ASN A 97 4.43 3.47 16.09
C ASN A 97 3.13 2.72 15.80
N LEU A 98 2.07 3.43 15.38
CA LEU A 98 0.80 2.85 14.98
C LEU A 98 0.94 2.06 13.66
N PHE A 99 1.67 2.60 12.69
CA PHE A 99 1.98 1.91 11.44
C PHE A 99 2.75 0.61 11.72
N PHE A 100 3.78 0.66 12.55
CA PHE A 100 4.55 -0.51 12.97
C PHE A 100 3.67 -1.57 13.63
N GLN A 101 2.73 -1.18 14.49
CA GLN A 101 1.78 -2.12 15.12
C GLN A 101 0.91 -2.83 14.09
N VAL A 102 0.40 -2.10 13.08
CA VAL A 102 -0.40 -2.70 12.00
C VAL A 102 0.43 -3.70 11.21
N ILE A 103 1.61 -3.29 10.71
CA ILE A 103 2.47 -4.15 9.88
C ILE A 103 2.94 -5.39 10.65
N SER A 104 3.36 -5.23 11.92
CA SER A 104 3.80 -6.36 12.75
C SER A 104 2.70 -7.40 12.97
N LYS A 105 1.45 -6.97 13.15
CA LYS A 105 0.32 -7.90 13.26
C LYS A 105 -0.04 -8.53 11.92
N ARG A 106 0.00 -7.74 10.83
CA ARG A 106 -0.29 -8.22 9.47
C ARG A 106 0.70 -9.28 9.00
N ALA A 107 1.98 -9.16 9.33
CA ALA A 107 3.00 -10.15 8.98
C ALA A 107 2.64 -11.59 9.42
N GLN A 108 1.78 -11.73 10.44
CA GLN A 108 1.35 -13.04 10.95
C GLN A 108 -0.08 -13.42 10.52
N THR A 109 -0.94 -12.44 10.22
CA THR A 109 -2.39 -12.66 10.10
C THR A 109 -2.94 -12.54 8.70
N GLY A 110 -2.26 -11.85 7.79
CA GLY A 110 -2.76 -11.66 6.42
C GLY A 110 -1.80 -10.85 5.54
N SER A 111 -2.18 -10.65 4.30
CA SER A 111 -1.34 -10.02 3.29
C SER A 111 -1.53 -8.50 3.24
N VAL A 112 -0.47 -7.82 2.79
CA VAL A 112 -0.47 -6.39 2.52
C VAL A 112 -0.03 -6.16 1.08
N VAL A 113 -0.75 -5.32 0.35
CA VAL A 113 -0.26 -4.69 -0.87
C VAL A 113 0.03 -3.24 -0.53
N LEU A 114 1.28 -2.83 -0.63
CA LEU A 114 1.74 -1.49 -0.27
C LEU A 114 2.24 -0.75 -1.49
N THR A 115 1.87 0.50 -1.67
CA THR A 115 2.50 1.37 -2.66
C THR A 115 3.39 2.40 -2.01
N THR A 116 4.53 2.65 -2.62
CA THR A 116 5.47 3.69 -2.16
C THR A 116 6.19 4.34 -3.34
N ASN A 117 6.54 5.60 -3.18
CA ASN A 117 7.42 6.32 -4.10
C ASN A 117 8.86 6.41 -3.58
N LYS A 118 9.12 5.96 -2.35
CA LYS A 118 10.41 6.01 -1.68
C LYS A 118 11.06 4.62 -1.63
N PRO A 119 12.29 4.44 -2.13
CA PRO A 119 13.04 3.20 -1.93
C PRO A 119 13.33 2.97 -0.44
N PHE A 120 13.49 1.71 -0.03
CA PHE A 120 13.71 1.35 1.39
C PHE A 120 14.84 2.12 2.06
N LYS A 121 15.93 2.41 1.35
CA LYS A 121 17.07 3.20 1.85
C LYS A 121 16.67 4.62 2.31
N ASN A 122 15.56 5.14 1.81
CA ASN A 122 15.02 6.46 2.14
C ASN A 122 13.85 6.41 3.13
N TRP A 123 13.52 5.24 3.67
CA TRP A 123 12.41 5.12 4.63
C TRP A 123 12.69 5.81 5.97
N ASN A 124 13.96 6.07 6.29
CA ASN A 124 14.30 6.93 7.43
C ASN A 124 13.68 8.33 7.32
N GLU A 125 13.54 8.86 6.08
CA GLU A 125 12.86 10.15 5.83
C GLU A 125 11.35 10.05 6.06
N VAL A 126 10.75 8.88 5.82
CA VAL A 126 9.31 8.63 5.98
C VAL A 126 8.97 8.45 7.44
N PHE A 127 9.71 7.61 8.14
CA PHE A 127 9.44 7.24 9.53
C PHE A 127 10.15 8.13 10.55
N GLN A 128 11.07 9.02 10.11
CA GLN A 128 11.86 9.91 10.96
C GLN A 128 12.57 9.16 12.11
N ASP A 129 12.99 7.92 11.82
CA ASP A 129 13.59 7.02 12.80
C ASP A 129 14.47 5.99 12.11
N THR A 130 15.72 5.87 12.57
CA THR A 130 16.72 4.98 11.98
C THR A 130 16.61 3.53 12.45
N ALA A 131 15.88 3.25 13.51
CA ALA A 131 15.67 1.90 14.04
C ALA A 131 14.34 1.30 13.57
N VAL A 132 13.26 2.10 13.57
CA VAL A 132 11.92 1.64 13.18
C VAL A 132 11.80 1.40 11.67
N ALA A 133 12.42 2.26 10.85
CA ALA A 133 12.36 2.13 9.39
C ALA A 133 12.89 0.78 8.87
N PRO A 134 14.09 0.29 9.28
CA PRO A 134 14.56 -1.03 8.91
C PRO A 134 13.66 -2.16 9.42
N ALA A 135 13.16 -2.05 10.65
CA ALA A 135 12.31 -3.08 11.24
C ALA A 135 10.96 -3.23 10.52
N ILE A 136 10.40 -2.15 9.97
CA ILE A 136 9.20 -2.20 9.11
C ILE A 136 9.55 -2.81 7.76
N ALA A 137 10.65 -2.37 7.14
CA ALA A 137 11.10 -2.88 5.85
C ALA A 137 11.36 -4.39 5.90
N GLU A 138 12.06 -4.86 6.94
CA GLU A 138 12.33 -6.28 7.16
C GLU A 138 11.05 -7.11 7.19
N ARG A 139 10.05 -6.71 8.00
CA ARG A 139 8.76 -7.42 8.09
C ARG A 139 7.99 -7.49 6.78
N LEU A 140 8.10 -6.46 5.96
CA LEU A 140 7.42 -6.42 4.67
C LEU A 140 8.17 -7.22 3.59
N VAL A 141 9.50 -7.31 3.68
CA VAL A 141 10.36 -7.97 2.69
C VAL A 141 10.59 -9.44 3.03
N GLU A 142 10.67 -9.80 4.31
CA GLU A 142 10.90 -11.18 4.76
C GLU A 142 9.91 -12.17 4.13
N ASN A 143 8.62 -11.75 4.03
CA ASN A 143 7.57 -12.51 3.39
C ASN A 143 6.91 -11.70 2.27
N GLY A 144 7.69 -10.96 1.48
CA GLY A 144 7.13 -10.06 0.49
C GLY A 144 7.94 -9.95 -0.78
N GLU A 145 7.26 -9.57 -1.86
CA GLU A 145 7.86 -9.32 -3.15
C GLU A 145 7.87 -7.82 -3.47
N LEU A 146 9.06 -7.30 -3.81
CA LEU A 146 9.23 -5.92 -4.26
C LEU A 146 9.08 -5.84 -5.78
N ILE A 147 8.06 -5.15 -6.23
CA ILE A 147 7.76 -4.93 -7.65
C ILE A 147 8.07 -3.47 -8.00
N LYS A 148 9.19 -3.25 -8.68
CA LYS A 148 9.56 -1.94 -9.17
C LYS A 148 8.79 -1.62 -10.44
N ILE A 149 8.14 -0.45 -10.46
CA ILE A 149 7.38 0.06 -11.60
C ILE A 149 8.07 1.33 -12.10
N GLU A 150 8.61 1.24 -13.30
CA GLU A 150 9.32 2.33 -13.96
C GLU A 150 8.52 2.79 -15.19
N GLY A 151 8.67 4.05 -15.54
CA GLY A 151 8.06 4.63 -16.72
C GLY A 151 7.67 6.08 -16.56
N PRO A 152 7.24 6.73 -17.64
CA PRO A 152 6.73 8.09 -17.59
C PRO A 152 5.37 8.14 -16.87
N SER A 153 5.11 9.27 -16.21
CA SER A 153 3.82 9.50 -15.55
C SER A 153 2.67 9.47 -16.56
N TYR A 154 1.75 8.53 -16.36
CA TYR A 154 0.52 8.46 -17.16
C TYR A 154 -0.35 9.70 -17.00
N ARG A 155 -0.37 10.30 -15.80
CA ARG A 155 -1.11 11.56 -15.54
C ARG A 155 -0.60 12.71 -16.40
N VAL A 156 0.73 12.84 -16.55
CA VAL A 156 1.35 13.87 -17.40
C VAL A 156 1.09 13.59 -18.87
N LYS A 157 1.22 12.32 -19.30
CA LYS A 157 0.93 11.91 -20.67
C LYS A 157 -0.52 12.22 -21.06
N LYS A 158 -1.48 11.87 -20.21
CA LYS A 158 -2.91 12.14 -20.44
C LYS A 158 -3.22 13.64 -20.51
N ARG A 159 -2.60 14.45 -19.62
CA ARG A 159 -2.75 15.90 -19.66
C ARG A 159 -2.21 16.52 -20.95
N ARG A 160 -1.02 16.07 -21.40
CA ARG A 160 -0.43 16.54 -22.68
C ARG A 160 -1.30 16.14 -23.86
N ALA A 161 -1.82 14.91 -23.93
CA ALA A 161 -2.71 14.47 -24.98
C ALA A 161 -3.97 15.35 -25.07
N ARG A 162 -4.61 15.65 -23.92
CA ARG A 162 -5.76 16.56 -23.87
C ARG A 162 -5.43 17.98 -24.35
N GLN A 163 -4.26 18.52 -23.96
CA GLN A 163 -3.82 19.86 -24.39
C GLN A 163 -3.53 19.93 -25.91
N LEU A 164 -3.17 18.81 -26.54
CA LEU A 164 -2.90 18.69 -27.95
C LEU A 164 -4.15 18.27 -28.79
N GLY A 165 -5.34 18.19 -28.16
CA GLY A 165 -6.58 17.83 -28.84
C GLY A 165 -6.74 16.34 -29.17
N PHE A 166 -5.86 15.47 -28.62
CA PHE A 166 -6.02 14.03 -28.74
C PHE A 166 -6.96 13.54 -27.63
N GLU A 167 -8.25 13.45 -27.89
CA GLU A 167 -9.17 12.72 -27.01
C GLU A 167 -8.96 11.22 -27.22
N GLU A 168 -8.68 10.48 -26.14
CA GLU A 168 -8.79 9.01 -26.19
C GLU A 168 -10.28 8.65 -26.39
N PRO A 169 -10.60 7.72 -27.29
CA PRO A 169 -11.97 7.21 -27.41
C PRO A 169 -12.39 6.64 -26.03
N GLU A 170 -13.57 7.04 -25.58
CA GLU A 170 -14.17 6.50 -24.37
C GLU A 170 -14.23 4.98 -24.48
N ARG A 171 -13.54 4.29 -23.55
CA ARG A 171 -13.69 2.84 -23.44
C ARG A 171 -15.09 2.55 -22.89
N LYS A 172 -15.95 2.08 -23.80
CA LYS A 172 -17.25 1.46 -23.43
C LYS A 172 -17.01 0.16 -22.65
#